data_a4514e21b21e2178167f897506499cb1
#
_entry.id   a4514e21b21e2178167f897506499cb1
#
_cell.length_a   1.000
_cell.length_b   1.000
_cell.length_c   1.000
_cell.angle_alpha   90.00
_cell.angle_beta   90.00
_cell.angle_gamma   90.00
#
_symmetry.space_group_name_H-M   'P 1'
#
loop_
_entity.id
_entity.type
_entity.pdbx_description
1 polymer ?
#
loop_
_entity_poly.entity_id
_entity_poly.type
_entity_poly.pdbx_seq_one_letter_code
_entity_poly.pdbx_strand_id
1 'polypeptide(L)'
;MDKLLNKIIAGDCIEILSGIKEPFANLIFADPPFNIGYKYDNYRDKQKKEHYIDWTRQWMTACYKVLKPHGSFYIAIGDDYAAYVKMIAEDELKLFCRNWIIWHYTFGQQTKNKFARSHTHILYFVKDKKNFTFNDYAVRCPSDRQLIYNDKRANAVGKTPDDVWDSFSRVCGTFKERQGWHPCQMPELLLARIIAASSNKDDCVFDPFVGSGTTAVVAAKYGRNYSGIDISQSYVKNTIERIAQINKRTPSASSGQAKQAENLYFNEMEIDEIKRLFVESGLDKIKLLANPKILEIFTKQFAIRMNNGLRQAQSSAKKYDSGQIASVIKDFVWPKKI
;
A
#
# COMPACT_ATOMS: atom_id res chain seq x y z
N MET A 1 20.76 -14.22 2.11
CA MET A 1 19.86 -13.15 1.59
C MET A 1 19.17 -13.54 0.30
N ASP A 2 19.84 -14.19 -0.63
CA ASP A 2 19.31 -14.50 -1.98
C ASP A 2 18.14 -15.48 -2.08
N LYS A 3 17.82 -16.18 -0.98
CA LYS A 3 16.78 -17.22 -1.00
C LYS A 3 15.35 -16.66 -1.07
N LEU A 4 15.09 -15.46 -0.53
CA LEU A 4 13.76 -14.85 -0.44
C LEU A 4 13.58 -13.61 -1.33
N LEU A 5 14.65 -12.94 -1.72
CA LEU A 5 14.57 -11.68 -2.47
C LEU A 5 13.95 -11.90 -3.86
N ASN A 6 12.93 -11.11 -4.19
CA ASN A 6 12.14 -11.18 -5.41
C ASN A 6 11.51 -12.56 -5.66
N LYS A 7 11.08 -13.23 -4.56
CA LYS A 7 10.43 -14.54 -4.62
C LYS A 7 9.12 -14.54 -3.84
N ILE A 8 8.20 -15.37 -4.34
CA ILE A 8 6.96 -15.75 -3.66
C ILE A 8 7.06 -17.24 -3.39
N ILE A 9 6.87 -17.66 -2.13
CA ILE A 9 7.17 -19.01 -1.67
C ILE A 9 5.93 -19.62 -1.01
N ALA A 10 5.63 -20.87 -1.36
CA ALA A 10 4.55 -21.60 -0.75
C ALA A 10 5.04 -22.26 0.57
N GLY A 11 4.28 -22.06 1.64
CA GLY A 11 4.52 -22.68 2.94
C GLY A 11 4.05 -21.85 4.12
N ASP A 12 4.27 -22.35 5.32
CA ASP A 12 3.99 -21.62 6.55
C ASP A 12 5.07 -20.58 6.82
N CYS A 13 4.65 -19.31 7.05
CA CYS A 13 5.59 -18.21 7.26
C CYS A 13 6.43 -18.40 8.55
N ILE A 14 5.89 -19.01 9.59
CA ILE A 14 6.61 -19.27 10.84
C ILE A 14 7.75 -20.25 10.59
N GLU A 15 7.45 -21.35 9.88
CA GLU A 15 8.44 -22.38 9.56
C GLU A 15 9.54 -21.82 8.64
N ILE A 16 9.15 -21.14 7.55
CA ILE A 16 10.11 -20.57 6.58
C ILE A 16 11.02 -19.55 7.25
N LEU A 17 10.44 -18.63 8.04
CA LEU A 17 11.20 -17.56 8.68
C LEU A 17 12.09 -18.06 9.83
N SER A 18 11.78 -19.21 10.44
CA SER A 18 12.61 -19.81 11.49
C SER A 18 14.03 -20.13 11.03
N GLY A 19 14.19 -20.43 9.74
CA GLY A 19 15.48 -20.70 9.09
C GLY A 19 16.28 -19.47 8.67
N ILE A 20 15.71 -18.25 8.82
CA ILE A 20 16.36 -17.01 8.41
C ILE A 20 17.12 -16.42 9.60
N LYS A 21 18.43 -16.25 9.42
CA LYS A 21 19.32 -15.75 10.49
C LYS A 21 19.45 -14.22 10.49
N GLU A 22 19.43 -13.61 9.30
CA GLU A 22 19.70 -12.18 9.13
C GLU A 22 18.46 -11.39 8.75
N PRO A 23 18.22 -10.21 9.34
CA PRO A 23 17.14 -9.32 8.95
C PRO A 23 17.28 -8.87 7.49
N PHE A 24 16.21 -8.99 6.71
CA PHE A 24 16.22 -8.62 5.29
C PHE A 24 15.13 -7.61 4.90
N ALA A 25 14.01 -7.57 5.64
CA ALA A 25 12.88 -6.73 5.31
C ALA A 25 13.05 -5.28 5.82
N ASN A 26 12.92 -4.32 4.93
CA ASN A 26 12.87 -2.89 5.27
C ASN A 26 11.44 -2.47 5.66
N LEU A 27 10.44 -3.08 5.01
CA LEU A 27 9.03 -2.89 5.27
C LEU A 27 8.35 -4.25 5.28
N ILE A 28 7.56 -4.51 6.32
CA ILE A 28 6.64 -5.65 6.37
C ILE A 28 5.21 -5.11 6.34
N PHE A 29 4.39 -5.65 5.43
CA PHE A 29 2.94 -5.51 5.47
C PHE A 29 2.33 -6.88 5.66
N ALA A 30 1.48 -7.04 6.66
CA ALA A 30 0.80 -8.30 6.96
C ALA A 30 -0.72 -8.10 6.99
N ASP A 31 -1.45 -8.90 6.22
CA ASP A 31 -2.92 -8.99 6.21
C ASP A 31 -3.33 -10.44 6.53
N PRO A 32 -3.15 -10.88 7.81
CA PRO A 32 -3.48 -12.25 8.20
C PRO A 32 -4.98 -12.51 8.12
N PRO A 33 -5.44 -13.77 8.03
CA PRO A 33 -6.83 -14.12 8.25
C PRO A 33 -7.34 -13.57 9.59
N PHE A 34 -8.57 -12.97 9.62
CA PHE A 34 -9.09 -12.24 10.78
C PHE A 34 -9.85 -13.11 11.80
N ASN A 35 -9.86 -14.41 11.62
CA ASN A 35 -10.60 -15.37 12.46
C ASN A 35 -12.12 -15.13 12.50
N ILE A 36 -12.69 -14.68 11.38
CA ILE A 36 -14.12 -14.35 11.22
C ILE A 36 -14.91 -15.42 10.48
N GLY A 37 -14.30 -16.55 10.17
CA GLY A 37 -14.92 -17.68 9.47
C GLY A 37 -14.95 -17.52 7.95
N TYR A 38 -14.01 -16.79 7.38
CA TYR A 38 -13.87 -16.65 5.94
C TYR A 38 -13.36 -17.94 5.30
N LYS A 39 -13.80 -18.24 4.07
CA LYS A 39 -13.35 -19.44 3.34
C LYS A 39 -12.11 -19.10 2.52
N TYR A 40 -10.94 -19.52 3.00
CA TYR A 40 -9.69 -19.55 2.25
C TYR A 40 -9.43 -20.93 1.68
N ASP A 41 -8.47 -21.04 0.75
CA ASP A 41 -8.11 -22.29 0.07
C ASP A 41 -7.63 -23.37 1.06
N ASN A 42 -6.56 -23.08 1.80
CA ASN A 42 -5.89 -24.04 2.69
C ASN A 42 -5.86 -23.61 4.18
N TYR A 43 -6.74 -22.69 4.58
CA TYR A 43 -6.76 -22.19 5.95
C TYR A 43 -8.18 -22.15 6.53
N ARG A 44 -8.32 -22.65 7.76
CA ARG A 44 -9.57 -22.59 8.51
C ARG A 44 -9.63 -21.34 9.36
N ASP A 45 -10.31 -20.32 8.86
CA ASP A 45 -10.48 -19.00 9.50
C ASP A 45 -11.57 -19.01 10.59
N LYS A 46 -11.50 -19.99 11.50
CA LYS A 46 -12.36 -20.10 12.69
C LYS A 46 -11.68 -20.94 13.75
N GLN A 47 -10.81 -20.30 14.51
CA GLN A 47 -10.08 -20.90 15.62
C GLN A 47 -10.65 -20.42 16.96
N LYS A 48 -10.34 -21.14 18.05
CA LYS A 48 -10.53 -20.61 19.41
C LYS A 48 -9.66 -19.38 19.59
N LYS A 49 -10.17 -18.39 20.33
CA LYS A 49 -9.52 -17.09 20.52
C LYS A 49 -8.08 -17.20 21.02
N GLU A 50 -7.86 -18.05 22.00
CA GLU A 50 -6.54 -18.26 22.61
C GLU A 50 -5.54 -18.81 21.59
N HIS A 51 -5.94 -19.78 20.78
CA HIS A 51 -5.11 -20.38 19.74
C HIS A 51 -4.77 -19.34 18.63
N TYR A 52 -5.74 -18.51 18.27
CA TYR A 52 -5.50 -17.45 17.27
C TYR A 52 -4.53 -16.39 17.80
N ILE A 53 -4.62 -16.02 19.08
CA ILE A 53 -3.71 -15.06 19.70
C ILE A 53 -2.29 -15.66 19.78
N ASP A 54 -2.14 -16.95 20.16
CA ASP A 54 -0.85 -17.62 20.21
C ASP A 54 -0.21 -17.76 18.82
N TRP A 55 -0.98 -18.12 17.82
CA TRP A 55 -0.54 -18.14 16.44
C TRP A 55 -0.12 -16.72 15.97
N THR A 56 -0.89 -15.70 16.34
CA THR A 56 -0.57 -14.29 16.04
C THR A 56 0.76 -13.89 16.65
N ARG A 57 1.00 -14.25 17.91
CA ARG A 57 2.29 -14.01 18.59
C ARG A 57 3.45 -14.68 17.86
N GLN A 58 3.27 -15.92 17.41
CA GLN A 58 4.31 -16.70 16.73
C GLN A 58 4.72 -16.05 15.40
N TRP A 59 3.76 -15.74 14.50
CA TRP A 59 4.11 -15.15 13.21
C TRP A 59 4.63 -13.70 13.37
N MET A 60 4.10 -12.93 14.30
CA MET A 60 4.62 -11.59 14.58
C MET A 60 6.06 -11.64 15.07
N THR A 61 6.39 -12.61 15.93
CA THR A 61 7.77 -12.83 16.40
C THR A 61 8.69 -13.24 15.26
N ALA A 62 8.25 -14.11 14.37
CA ALA A 62 9.02 -14.51 13.20
C ALA A 62 9.28 -13.31 12.26
N CYS A 63 8.26 -12.48 12.00
CA CYS A 63 8.39 -11.24 11.23
C CYS A 63 9.33 -10.22 11.90
N TYR A 64 9.23 -10.05 13.22
CA TYR A 64 10.12 -9.15 13.97
C TYR A 64 11.60 -9.51 13.80
N LYS A 65 11.93 -10.81 13.80
CA LYS A 65 13.33 -11.29 13.64
C LYS A 65 13.91 -10.90 12.28
N VAL A 66 13.11 -10.94 11.22
CA VAL A 66 13.55 -10.61 9.86
C VAL A 66 13.39 -9.15 9.48
N LEU A 67 12.73 -8.33 10.32
CA LEU A 67 12.63 -6.89 10.16
C LEU A 67 13.97 -6.23 10.50
N LYS A 68 14.48 -5.39 9.60
CA LYS A 68 15.71 -4.61 9.84
C LYS A 68 15.54 -3.63 11.01
N PRO A 69 16.64 -3.18 11.65
CA PRO A 69 16.56 -2.24 12.78
C PRO A 69 15.78 -0.95 12.46
N HIS A 70 15.92 -0.41 11.26
CA HIS A 70 15.20 0.79 10.79
C HIS A 70 13.90 0.47 10.03
N GLY A 71 13.43 -0.76 10.11
CA GLY A 71 12.27 -1.24 9.37
C GLY A 71 10.94 -0.83 9.98
N SER A 72 9.93 -0.83 9.10
CA SER A 72 8.53 -0.54 9.42
C SER A 72 7.68 -1.80 9.32
N PHE A 73 6.70 -1.95 10.21
CA PHE A 73 5.79 -3.08 10.23
C PHE A 73 4.35 -2.60 10.27
N TYR A 74 3.58 -2.92 9.23
CA TYR A 74 2.15 -2.62 9.13
C TYR A 74 1.36 -3.92 9.23
N ILE A 75 0.30 -3.91 10.05
CA ILE A 75 -0.57 -5.07 10.26
C ILE A 75 -2.02 -4.64 10.06
N ALA A 76 -2.67 -5.18 9.03
CA ALA A 76 -4.10 -5.05 8.84
C ALA A 76 -4.83 -6.09 9.70
N ILE A 77 -5.86 -5.69 10.44
CA ILE A 77 -6.59 -6.60 11.33
C ILE A 77 -8.00 -6.08 11.64
N GLY A 78 -8.92 -6.98 11.93
CA GLY A 78 -10.26 -6.65 12.42
C GLY A 78 -10.25 -6.16 13.87
N ASP A 79 -11.32 -5.44 14.26
CA ASP A 79 -11.51 -4.88 15.60
C ASP A 79 -11.47 -5.92 16.73
N ASP A 80 -11.90 -7.16 16.47
CA ASP A 80 -11.91 -8.24 17.49
C ASP A 80 -10.50 -8.56 18.02
N TYR A 81 -9.44 -8.31 17.22
CA TYR A 81 -8.06 -8.67 17.58
C TYR A 81 -7.06 -7.50 17.54
N ALA A 82 -7.47 -6.31 17.11
CA ALA A 82 -6.57 -5.16 16.99
C ALA A 82 -5.84 -4.81 18.30
N ALA A 83 -6.53 -4.86 19.43
CA ALA A 83 -5.94 -4.61 20.74
C ALA A 83 -4.88 -5.66 21.12
N TYR A 84 -5.12 -6.96 20.82
CA TYR A 84 -4.15 -8.02 21.09
C TYR A 84 -2.90 -7.89 20.25
N VAL A 85 -3.05 -7.57 18.95
CA VAL A 85 -1.93 -7.29 18.04
C VAL A 85 -1.09 -6.14 18.57
N LYS A 86 -1.73 -5.05 19.04
CA LYS A 86 -1.02 -3.91 19.62
C LYS A 86 -0.25 -4.28 20.87
N MET A 87 -0.86 -5.03 21.80
CA MET A 87 -0.18 -5.48 23.02
C MET A 87 1.00 -6.41 22.72
N ILE A 88 0.86 -7.38 21.83
CA ILE A 88 1.96 -8.24 21.41
C ILE A 88 3.10 -7.39 20.82
N ALA A 89 2.79 -6.44 19.94
CA ALA A 89 3.79 -5.59 19.31
C ALA A 89 4.56 -4.73 20.31
N GLU A 90 3.86 -4.03 21.21
CA GLU A 90 4.49 -3.08 22.15
C GLU A 90 5.06 -3.77 23.40
N ASP A 91 4.28 -4.67 24.02
CA ASP A 91 4.66 -5.24 25.32
C ASP A 91 5.62 -6.42 25.18
N GLU A 92 5.45 -7.27 24.15
CA GLU A 92 6.29 -8.46 23.98
C GLU A 92 7.46 -8.20 23.02
N LEU A 93 7.18 -7.62 21.81
CA LEU A 93 8.20 -7.42 20.77
C LEU A 93 8.94 -6.08 20.89
N LYS A 94 8.50 -5.18 21.77
CA LYS A 94 9.10 -3.85 21.99
C LYS A 94 9.14 -2.97 20.72
N LEU A 95 8.17 -3.17 19.84
CA LEU A 95 7.94 -2.28 18.72
C LEU A 95 7.28 -0.97 19.19
N PHE A 96 7.50 0.11 18.48
CA PHE A 96 6.91 1.41 18.78
C PHE A 96 5.75 1.68 17.83
N CYS A 97 4.53 1.82 18.35
CA CYS A 97 3.37 2.22 17.56
C CYS A 97 3.52 3.66 17.09
N ARG A 98 3.45 3.88 15.78
CA ARG A 98 3.47 5.22 15.18
C ARG A 98 2.07 5.74 14.94
N ASN A 99 1.18 4.89 14.38
CA ASN A 99 -0.22 5.21 14.15
C ASN A 99 -1.09 3.97 14.32
N TRP A 100 -2.30 4.20 14.77
CA TRP A 100 -3.43 3.30 14.64
C TRP A 100 -4.33 3.84 13.55
N ILE A 101 -4.16 3.36 12.33
CA ILE A 101 -4.84 3.85 11.13
C ILE A 101 -6.19 3.17 11.01
N ILE A 102 -7.25 3.94 10.72
CA ILE A 102 -8.58 3.46 10.41
C ILE A 102 -8.76 3.53 8.90
N TRP A 103 -8.70 2.39 8.24
CA TRP A 103 -9.10 2.30 6.84
C TRP A 103 -10.59 2.14 6.75
N HIS A 104 -11.30 3.23 6.46
CA HIS A 104 -12.75 3.28 6.31
C HIS A 104 -13.16 3.00 4.86
N TYR A 105 -14.26 2.28 4.68
CA TYR A 105 -14.86 2.00 3.37
C TYR A 105 -16.38 1.97 3.46
N THR A 106 -17.06 2.21 2.32
CA THR A 106 -18.51 2.41 2.27
C THR A 106 -19.32 1.12 2.41
N PHE A 107 -18.72 -0.06 2.24
CA PHE A 107 -19.39 -1.34 2.39
C PHE A 107 -19.19 -1.90 3.79
N GLY A 108 -20.24 -1.88 4.60
CA GLY A 108 -20.28 -2.51 5.90
C GLY A 108 -21.25 -3.68 5.94
N GLN A 109 -21.01 -4.62 6.86
CA GLN A 109 -21.95 -5.67 7.13
C GLN A 109 -23.14 -5.10 7.91
N GLN A 110 -24.31 -5.02 7.27
CA GLN A 110 -25.55 -4.57 7.92
C GLN A 110 -25.94 -5.52 9.05
N THR A 111 -26.29 -4.96 10.18
CA THR A 111 -26.74 -5.70 11.37
C THR A 111 -27.99 -5.05 11.95
N LYS A 112 -28.82 -5.84 12.68
CA LYS A 112 -30.06 -5.33 13.29
C LYS A 112 -29.88 -4.79 14.72
N ASN A 113 -28.77 -5.13 15.39
CA ASN A 113 -28.57 -4.91 16.83
C ASN A 113 -27.26 -4.18 17.19
N LYS A 114 -26.49 -3.74 16.21
CA LYS A 114 -25.28 -2.92 16.39
C LYS A 114 -25.02 -2.09 15.14
N PHE A 115 -24.10 -1.13 15.23
CA PHE A 115 -23.65 -0.35 14.07
C PHE A 115 -22.97 -1.24 13.05
N ALA A 116 -23.12 -0.91 11.75
CA ALA A 116 -22.46 -1.62 10.66
C ALA A 116 -20.94 -1.42 10.75
N ARG A 117 -20.18 -2.52 10.65
CA ARG A 117 -18.72 -2.47 10.59
C ARG A 117 -18.30 -2.08 9.18
N SER A 118 -17.59 -0.95 9.03
CA SER A 118 -17.18 -0.38 7.75
C SER A 118 -15.73 0.06 7.73
N HIS A 119 -14.87 -0.59 8.53
CA HIS A 119 -13.44 -0.27 8.59
C HIS A 119 -12.59 -1.50 8.89
N THR A 120 -11.31 -1.37 8.60
CA THR A 120 -10.24 -2.27 9.02
C THR A 120 -9.18 -1.43 9.73
N HIS A 121 -8.60 -1.96 10.80
CA HIS A 121 -7.47 -1.35 11.48
C HIS A 121 -6.18 -1.69 10.75
N ILE A 122 -5.31 -0.69 10.58
CA ILE A 122 -3.93 -0.88 10.10
C ILE A 122 -3.02 -0.30 11.19
N LEU A 123 -2.34 -1.18 11.90
CA LEU A 123 -1.42 -0.78 12.96
C LEU A 123 -0.03 -0.58 12.36
N TYR A 124 0.53 0.60 12.54
CA TYR A 124 1.86 0.98 12.04
C TYR A 124 2.87 1.00 13.16
N PHE A 125 3.87 0.15 13.08
CA PHE A 125 4.96 0.03 14.05
C PHE A 125 6.31 0.27 13.39
N VAL A 126 7.28 0.67 14.21
CA VAL A 126 8.70 0.75 13.85
C VAL A 126 9.54 0.03 14.91
N LYS A 127 10.70 -0.50 14.50
CA LYS A 127 11.61 -1.20 15.40
C LYS A 127 12.48 -0.23 16.20
N ASP A 128 12.89 0.87 15.58
CA ASP A 128 13.61 1.96 16.24
C ASP A 128 12.76 3.24 16.23
N LYS A 129 12.52 3.83 17.41
CA LYS A 129 11.70 5.03 17.57
C LYS A 129 12.28 6.27 16.87
N LYS A 130 13.60 6.33 16.70
CA LYS A 130 14.32 7.50 16.20
C LYS A 130 14.85 7.31 14.77
N ASN A 131 15.14 6.07 14.39
CA ASN A 131 15.75 5.74 13.11
C ASN A 131 14.86 4.79 12.32
N PHE A 132 13.98 5.34 11.49
CA PHE A 132 13.08 4.60 10.62
C PHE A 132 12.82 5.41 9.34
N THR A 133 12.43 4.71 8.27
CA THR A 133 12.09 5.36 7.01
C THR A 133 10.66 5.90 7.06
N PHE A 134 10.50 7.21 6.87
CA PHE A 134 9.21 7.84 6.61
C PHE A 134 9.36 8.98 5.61
N ASN A 135 9.00 8.71 4.37
CA ASN A 135 9.09 9.63 3.23
C ASN A 135 7.83 10.51 3.16
N ASP A 136 7.71 11.50 4.04
CA ASP A 136 6.53 12.34 4.17
C ASP A 136 6.14 13.04 2.85
N TYR A 137 7.13 13.50 2.07
CA TYR A 137 6.89 14.12 0.76
C TYR A 137 6.27 13.17 -0.26
N ALA A 138 6.57 11.86 -0.19
CA ALA A 138 6.01 10.87 -1.08
C ALA A 138 4.51 10.59 -0.86
N VAL A 139 3.95 11.07 0.25
CA VAL A 139 2.54 10.86 0.62
C VAL A 139 1.75 12.14 0.86
N ARG A 140 2.41 13.31 0.88
CA ARG A 140 1.70 14.59 1.07
C ARG A 140 0.63 14.81 0.01
N CYS A 141 -0.50 15.36 0.43
CA CYS A 141 -1.61 15.74 -0.42
C CYS A 141 -1.97 17.23 -0.22
N PRO A 142 -2.66 17.86 -1.18
CA PRO A 142 -3.18 19.20 -0.98
C PRO A 142 -4.11 19.27 0.23
N SER A 143 -4.03 20.34 1.00
CA SER A 143 -4.90 20.57 2.15
C SER A 143 -6.16 21.33 1.76
N ASP A 144 -7.22 21.24 2.55
CA ASP A 144 -8.44 22.05 2.39
C ASP A 144 -8.14 23.54 2.45
N ARG A 145 -7.13 23.94 3.22
CA ARG A 145 -6.63 25.33 3.23
C ARG A 145 -6.18 25.79 1.85
N GLN A 146 -5.58 24.91 1.05
CA GLN A 146 -5.16 25.22 -0.31
C GLN A 146 -6.31 25.12 -1.30
N LEU A 147 -7.14 24.07 -1.20
CA LEU A 147 -8.14 23.71 -2.21
C LEU A 147 -9.46 24.49 -2.04
N ILE A 148 -9.88 24.72 -0.80
CA ILE A 148 -11.20 25.28 -0.48
C ILE A 148 -11.07 26.72 0.01
N TYR A 149 -10.21 26.95 1.01
CA TYR A 149 -10.15 28.24 1.71
C TYR A 149 -9.20 29.25 1.07
N ASN A 150 -8.37 28.83 0.10
CA ASN A 150 -7.34 29.67 -0.52
C ASN A 150 -6.48 30.44 0.52
N ASP A 151 -6.19 29.80 1.65
CA ASP A 151 -5.45 30.40 2.76
C ASP A 151 -3.96 30.51 2.38
N LYS A 152 -3.46 31.75 2.29
CA LYS A 152 -2.05 32.04 1.95
C LYS A 152 -1.05 31.47 2.94
N ARG A 153 -1.48 31.12 4.18
CA ARG A 153 -0.67 30.48 5.21
C ARG A 153 -0.57 28.96 5.04
N ALA A 154 -1.29 28.40 4.08
CA ALA A 154 -1.21 26.96 3.81
C ALA A 154 0.20 26.57 3.38
N ASN A 155 0.68 25.43 3.91
CA ASN A 155 1.97 24.91 3.49
C ASN A 155 1.94 24.58 1.99
N ALA A 156 2.82 25.22 1.21
CA ALA A 156 2.87 25.04 -0.24
C ALA A 156 3.14 23.60 -0.68
N VAL A 157 3.78 22.79 0.17
CA VAL A 157 4.05 21.36 -0.10
C VAL A 157 2.93 20.42 0.41
N GLY A 158 1.76 20.95 0.72
CA GLY A 158 0.63 20.16 1.18
C GLY A 158 0.74 19.69 2.65
N LYS A 159 -0.18 18.80 3.04
CA LYS A 159 -0.22 18.15 4.36
C LYS A 159 0.13 16.66 4.27
N THR A 160 0.66 16.10 5.35
CA THR A 160 0.68 14.64 5.53
C THR A 160 -0.76 14.15 5.69
N PRO A 161 -1.17 13.05 5.08
CA PRO A 161 -2.52 12.49 5.27
C PRO A 161 -2.80 12.16 6.73
N ASP A 162 -4.07 12.25 7.10
CA ASP A 162 -4.56 11.85 8.42
C ASP A 162 -4.50 10.32 8.58
N ASP A 163 -4.73 9.82 9.78
CA ASP A 163 -4.77 8.38 10.07
C ASP A 163 -6.18 7.75 9.91
N VAL A 164 -7.16 8.52 9.46
CA VAL A 164 -8.43 8.00 8.94
C VAL A 164 -8.39 7.99 7.42
N TRP A 165 -8.29 6.79 6.85
CA TRP A 165 -8.14 6.59 5.40
C TRP A 165 -9.47 6.20 4.75
N ASP A 166 -10.22 7.15 4.27
CA ASP A 166 -11.51 6.98 3.58
C ASP A 166 -11.41 7.04 2.04
N SER A 167 -10.20 7.35 1.53
CA SER A 167 -9.95 7.55 0.11
C SER A 167 -9.81 6.23 -0.67
N PHE A 168 -9.58 5.11 0.00
CA PHE A 168 -9.33 3.82 -0.64
C PHE A 168 -10.52 2.89 -0.51
N SER A 169 -11.20 2.63 -1.61
CA SER A 169 -12.30 1.65 -1.64
C SER A 169 -11.79 0.21 -1.52
N ARG A 170 -12.59 -0.67 -0.90
CA ARG A 170 -12.33 -2.12 -0.97
C ARG A 170 -12.43 -2.60 -2.42
N VAL A 171 -11.55 -3.52 -2.78
CA VAL A 171 -11.60 -4.18 -4.08
C VAL A 171 -12.75 -5.18 -4.11
N CYS A 172 -13.79 -4.90 -4.89
CA CYS A 172 -14.95 -5.75 -5.02
C CYS A 172 -15.56 -5.68 -6.44
N GLY A 173 -16.45 -6.60 -6.77
CA GLY A 173 -17.27 -6.56 -7.97
C GLY A 173 -16.48 -6.33 -9.26
N THR A 174 -16.69 -5.17 -9.88
CA THR A 174 -16.20 -4.81 -11.21
C THR A 174 -14.88 -4.04 -11.21
N PHE A 175 -14.18 -3.96 -10.08
CA PHE A 175 -12.87 -3.29 -10.03
C PHE A 175 -11.89 -3.94 -10.99
N LYS A 176 -11.22 -3.13 -11.84
CA LYS A 176 -10.27 -3.61 -12.86
C LYS A 176 -9.06 -4.34 -12.28
N GLU A 177 -8.62 -3.94 -11.07
CA GLU A 177 -7.50 -4.58 -10.37
C GLU A 177 -7.86 -5.91 -9.69
N ARG A 178 -9.17 -6.24 -9.63
CA ARG A 178 -9.63 -7.44 -8.92
C ARG A 178 -9.13 -8.72 -9.57
N GLN A 179 -8.48 -9.54 -8.75
CA GLN A 179 -8.07 -10.88 -9.10
C GLN A 179 -9.16 -11.85 -8.63
N GLY A 180 -10.02 -12.30 -9.51
CA GLY A 180 -11.20 -13.10 -9.16
C GLY A 180 -10.93 -14.40 -8.40
N TRP A 181 -9.68 -14.87 -8.38
CA TRP A 181 -9.25 -16.08 -7.70
C TRP A 181 -8.91 -15.90 -6.20
N HIS A 182 -8.79 -14.68 -5.70
CA HIS A 182 -8.58 -14.41 -4.28
C HIS A 182 -9.76 -13.66 -3.67
N PRO A 183 -10.29 -14.12 -2.50
CA PRO A 183 -11.52 -13.57 -1.94
C PRO A 183 -11.38 -12.18 -1.31
N CYS A 184 -10.21 -11.90 -0.71
CA CYS A 184 -9.93 -10.67 0.06
C CYS A 184 -8.68 -9.97 -0.49
N GLN A 185 -8.84 -9.11 -1.49
CA GLN A 185 -7.72 -8.39 -2.09
C GLN A 185 -7.61 -7.00 -1.49
N MET A 186 -6.38 -6.64 -1.06
CA MET A 186 -6.06 -5.27 -0.66
C MET A 186 -5.97 -4.34 -1.88
N PRO A 187 -6.41 -3.06 -1.75
CA PRO A 187 -6.30 -2.09 -2.84
C PRO A 187 -4.83 -1.73 -3.15
N GLU A 188 -4.47 -1.70 -4.43
CA GLU A 188 -3.11 -1.32 -4.85
C GLU A 188 -2.74 0.10 -4.39
N LEU A 189 -3.67 1.07 -4.47
CA LEU A 189 -3.42 2.45 -4.06
C LEU A 189 -3.17 2.62 -2.55
N LEU A 190 -3.80 1.80 -1.71
CA LEU A 190 -3.56 1.78 -0.27
C LEU A 190 -2.14 1.29 0.03
N LEU A 191 -1.74 0.16 -0.59
CA LEU A 191 -0.39 -0.37 -0.44
C LEU A 191 0.67 0.56 -1.04
N ALA A 192 0.36 1.26 -2.13
CA ALA A 192 1.23 2.27 -2.70
C ALA A 192 1.55 3.41 -1.71
N ARG A 193 0.54 3.87 -0.93
CA ARG A 193 0.76 4.85 0.15
C ARG A 193 1.73 4.31 1.20
N ILE A 194 1.51 3.09 1.69
CA ILE A 194 2.35 2.45 2.72
C ILE A 194 3.78 2.27 2.20
N ILE A 195 3.94 1.70 1.01
CA ILE A 195 5.24 1.42 0.40
C ILE A 195 6.01 2.71 0.11
N ALA A 196 5.35 3.73 -0.44
CA ALA A 196 5.97 5.02 -0.71
C ALA A 196 6.41 5.73 0.58
N ALA A 197 5.60 5.68 1.64
CA ALA A 197 5.93 6.28 2.94
C ALA A 197 7.10 5.61 3.64
N SER A 198 7.14 4.27 3.64
CA SER A 198 7.97 3.50 4.58
C SER A 198 9.04 2.62 3.91
N SER A 199 9.38 2.90 2.65
CA SER A 199 10.50 2.24 1.96
C SER A 199 11.12 3.15 0.92
N ASN A 200 12.38 2.85 0.55
CA ASN A 200 13.11 3.51 -0.52
C ASN A 200 13.23 2.57 -1.73
N LYS A 201 13.69 3.10 -2.86
CA LYS A 201 14.07 2.28 -4.01
C LYS A 201 15.05 1.20 -3.58
N ASP A 202 14.92 -0.01 -4.14
CA ASP A 202 15.73 -1.19 -3.85
C ASP A 202 15.58 -1.78 -2.44
N ASP A 203 14.80 -1.16 -1.54
CA ASP A 203 14.41 -1.75 -0.25
C ASP A 203 13.55 -3.01 -0.47
N CYS A 204 13.63 -3.96 0.47
CA CYS A 204 12.82 -5.16 0.45
C CYS A 204 11.50 -4.95 1.21
N VAL A 205 10.39 -5.12 0.50
CA VAL A 205 9.03 -5.18 1.05
C VAL A 205 8.62 -6.63 1.19
N PHE A 206 8.26 -7.04 2.40
CA PHE A 206 7.90 -8.42 2.71
C PHE A 206 6.45 -8.55 3.16
N ASP A 207 5.78 -9.61 2.69
CA ASP A 207 4.40 -9.95 3.05
C ASP A 207 4.32 -11.44 3.47
N PRO A 208 4.09 -11.74 4.77
CA PRO A 208 4.00 -13.11 5.25
C PRO A 208 2.68 -13.81 4.88
N PHE A 209 1.69 -13.09 4.34
CA PHE A 209 0.37 -13.59 3.93
C PHE A 209 0.01 -13.03 2.56
N VAL A 210 0.85 -13.30 1.57
CA VAL A 210 0.86 -12.57 0.30
C VAL A 210 -0.45 -12.64 -0.49
N GLY A 211 -1.25 -13.67 -0.31
CA GLY A 211 -2.58 -13.84 -0.88
C GLY A 211 -2.66 -13.51 -2.36
N SER A 212 -3.37 -12.44 -2.70
CA SER A 212 -3.51 -11.94 -4.07
C SER A 212 -2.23 -11.33 -4.68
N GLY A 213 -1.17 -11.17 -3.89
CA GLY A 213 0.11 -10.61 -4.32
C GLY A 213 0.15 -9.09 -4.45
N THR A 214 -0.83 -8.37 -3.95
CA THR A 214 -0.90 -6.90 -4.15
C THR A 214 0.32 -6.19 -3.58
N THR A 215 0.82 -6.59 -2.41
CA THR A 215 2.03 -6.02 -1.80
C THR A 215 3.24 -6.15 -2.72
N ALA A 216 3.49 -7.36 -3.26
CA ALA A 216 4.61 -7.63 -4.14
C ALA A 216 4.50 -6.91 -5.49
N VAL A 217 3.28 -6.86 -6.06
CA VAL A 217 2.95 -6.14 -7.29
C VAL A 217 3.28 -4.65 -7.15
N VAL A 218 2.81 -4.02 -6.07
CA VAL A 218 3.05 -2.59 -5.85
C VAL A 218 4.52 -2.33 -5.53
N ALA A 219 5.17 -3.17 -4.75
CA ALA A 219 6.60 -3.07 -4.48
C ALA A 219 7.41 -3.07 -5.80
N ALA A 220 7.14 -4.02 -6.69
CA ALA A 220 7.79 -4.09 -8.00
C ALA A 220 7.53 -2.84 -8.85
N LYS A 221 6.28 -2.37 -8.94
CA LYS A 221 5.91 -1.14 -9.67
C LYS A 221 6.67 0.09 -9.17
N TYR A 222 6.94 0.16 -7.88
CA TYR A 222 7.64 1.29 -7.24
C TYR A 222 9.17 1.09 -7.16
N GLY A 223 9.73 0.09 -7.85
CA GLY A 223 11.18 -0.17 -7.89
C GLY A 223 11.74 -0.65 -6.55
N ARG A 224 10.91 -1.35 -5.76
CA ARG A 224 11.33 -2.05 -4.54
C ARG A 224 11.51 -3.53 -4.86
N ASN A 225 12.40 -4.16 -4.13
CA ASN A 225 12.43 -5.62 -4.07
C ASN A 225 11.23 -6.09 -3.26
N TYR A 226 10.77 -7.31 -3.54
CA TYR A 226 9.64 -7.91 -2.83
C TYR A 226 10.01 -9.30 -2.31
N SER A 227 9.27 -9.74 -1.32
CA SER A 227 9.28 -11.13 -0.86
C SER A 227 7.88 -11.44 -0.31
N GLY A 228 7.40 -12.66 -0.53
CA GLY A 228 6.08 -13.04 -0.04
C GLY A 228 5.99 -14.53 0.26
N ILE A 229 5.15 -14.86 1.23
CA ILE A 229 4.86 -16.24 1.64
C ILE A 229 3.34 -16.42 1.65
N ASP A 230 2.87 -17.58 1.23
CA ASP A 230 1.48 -18.00 1.40
C ASP A 230 1.41 -19.53 1.56
N ILE A 231 0.50 -20.01 2.39
CA ILE A 231 0.29 -21.43 2.58
C ILE A 231 -0.36 -22.11 1.37
N SER A 232 -1.07 -21.32 0.53
CA SER A 232 -1.73 -21.82 -0.68
C SER A 232 -0.79 -21.79 -1.87
N GLN A 233 -0.46 -22.97 -2.40
CA GLN A 233 0.32 -23.09 -3.63
C GLN A 233 -0.37 -22.43 -4.83
N SER A 234 -1.70 -22.45 -4.87
CA SER A 234 -2.48 -21.83 -5.94
C SER A 234 -2.35 -20.31 -5.91
N TYR A 235 -2.40 -19.68 -4.72
CA TYR A 235 -2.20 -18.24 -4.57
C TYR A 235 -0.77 -17.83 -4.94
N VAL A 236 0.22 -18.61 -4.51
CA VAL A 236 1.63 -18.38 -4.88
C VAL A 236 1.82 -18.41 -6.39
N LYS A 237 1.31 -19.44 -7.07
CA LYS A 237 1.39 -19.54 -8.54
C LYS A 237 0.76 -18.33 -9.23
N ASN A 238 -0.49 -18.01 -8.88
CA ASN A 238 -1.22 -16.90 -9.46
C ASN A 238 -0.55 -15.54 -9.20
N THR A 239 0.04 -15.36 -8.00
CA THR A 239 0.79 -14.15 -7.65
C THR A 239 2.07 -14.01 -8.49
N ILE A 240 2.81 -15.10 -8.72
CA ILE A 240 3.99 -15.09 -9.60
C ILE A 240 3.58 -14.70 -11.03
N GLU A 241 2.48 -15.26 -11.55
CA GLU A 241 1.97 -14.93 -12.87
C GLU A 241 1.54 -13.44 -12.95
N ARG A 242 0.88 -12.91 -11.92
CA ARG A 242 0.50 -11.50 -11.81
C ARG A 242 1.70 -10.56 -11.85
N ILE A 243 2.77 -10.88 -11.12
CA ILE A 243 4.01 -10.10 -11.12
C ILE A 243 4.70 -10.17 -12.49
N ALA A 244 4.76 -11.35 -13.12
CA ALA A 244 5.36 -11.52 -14.44
C ALA A 244 4.66 -10.69 -15.53
N GLN A 245 3.35 -10.44 -15.41
CA GLN A 245 2.59 -9.59 -16.33
C GLN A 245 3.03 -8.12 -16.27
N ILE A 246 3.43 -7.63 -15.09
CA ILE A 246 3.93 -6.25 -14.92
C ILE A 246 5.26 -6.10 -15.68
N ASN A 247 6.18 -7.05 -15.48
CA ASN A 247 7.49 -7.01 -16.12
C ASN A 247 7.41 -7.08 -17.66
N LYS A 248 6.38 -7.72 -18.22
CA LYS A 248 6.12 -7.77 -19.66
C LYS A 248 5.56 -6.46 -20.22
N ARG A 249 4.86 -5.66 -19.40
CA ARG A 249 4.28 -4.38 -19.82
C ARG A 249 5.28 -3.23 -19.79
N THR A 250 6.36 -3.35 -19.02
CA THR A 250 7.46 -2.38 -19.04
C THR A 250 8.31 -2.65 -20.27
N PRO A 251 8.31 -1.81 -21.34
CA PRO A 251 9.12 -2.06 -22.53
C PRO A 251 10.60 -2.05 -22.13
N SER A 252 11.31 -3.13 -22.40
CA SER A 252 12.77 -3.06 -22.43
C SER A 252 13.17 -2.08 -23.52
N ALA A 253 14.10 -1.18 -23.25
CA ALA A 253 14.58 -0.15 -24.17
C ALA A 253 15.17 -0.67 -25.51
N SER A 254 15.01 -1.95 -25.81
CA SER A 254 15.63 -2.64 -26.96
C SER A 254 14.66 -3.29 -27.96
N SER A 255 13.32 -3.20 -27.79
CA SER A 255 12.41 -3.79 -28.76
C SER A 255 11.76 -2.76 -29.66
N GLY A 256 11.90 -2.94 -30.99
CA GLY A 256 11.40 -2.05 -32.06
C GLY A 256 9.87 -1.88 -32.17
N GLN A 257 9.11 -2.14 -31.09
CA GLN A 257 7.68 -1.88 -30.96
C GLN A 257 7.33 -0.51 -30.39
N ALA A 258 8.30 0.41 -30.33
CA ALA A 258 8.15 1.78 -29.83
C ALA A 258 7.17 2.67 -30.63
N LYS A 259 6.65 2.22 -31.79
CA LYS A 259 5.82 3.07 -32.67
C LYS A 259 4.35 3.19 -32.31
N GLN A 260 3.80 2.48 -31.30
CA GLN A 260 2.42 2.67 -30.83
C GLN A 260 2.30 3.29 -29.44
N ALA A 261 3.40 3.60 -28.77
CA ALA A 261 3.44 4.21 -27.43
C ALA A 261 3.71 5.73 -27.48
N GLU A 262 3.60 6.38 -28.62
CA GLU A 262 3.98 7.79 -28.81
C GLU A 262 3.08 8.84 -28.09
N ASN A 263 2.14 8.43 -27.20
CA ASN A 263 1.32 9.34 -26.40
C ASN A 263 1.38 9.13 -24.88
N LEU A 264 2.29 8.32 -24.33
CA LEU A 264 2.42 8.17 -22.88
C LEU A 264 3.54 9.08 -22.35
N TYR A 265 3.18 10.34 -22.02
CA TYR A 265 4.06 11.27 -21.28
C TYR A 265 4.47 10.76 -19.91
N PHE A 266 3.77 9.74 -19.38
CA PHE A 266 3.95 9.15 -18.05
C PHE A 266 4.15 7.64 -18.15
N ASN A 267 5.06 7.10 -17.34
CA ASN A 267 5.17 5.65 -17.14
C ASN A 267 4.04 5.14 -16.21
N GLU A 268 3.90 3.81 -16.08
CA GLU A 268 2.82 3.21 -15.28
C GLU A 268 2.85 3.65 -13.81
N MET A 269 4.03 3.78 -13.20
CA MET A 269 4.18 4.25 -11.83
C MET A 269 3.72 5.71 -11.68
N GLU A 270 4.06 6.58 -12.63
CA GLU A 270 3.62 7.98 -12.64
C GLU A 270 2.10 8.08 -12.80
N ILE A 271 1.52 7.23 -13.65
CA ILE A 271 0.05 7.16 -13.85
C ILE A 271 -0.63 6.70 -12.55
N ASP A 272 -0.12 5.66 -11.90
CA ASP A 272 -0.68 5.17 -10.64
C ASP A 272 -0.52 6.21 -9.52
N GLU A 273 0.56 6.99 -9.53
CA GLU A 273 0.76 8.08 -8.59
C GLU A 273 -0.18 9.26 -8.83
N ILE A 274 -0.47 9.62 -10.09
CA ILE A 274 -1.51 10.62 -10.42
C ILE A 274 -2.87 10.15 -9.89
N LYS A 275 -3.23 8.89 -10.11
CA LYS A 275 -4.47 8.31 -9.61
C LYS A 275 -4.50 8.33 -8.08
N ARG A 276 -3.42 7.93 -7.42
CA ARG A 276 -3.30 7.92 -5.96
C ARG A 276 -3.49 9.33 -5.39
N LEU A 277 -2.78 10.31 -5.92
CA LEU A 277 -2.92 11.71 -5.50
C LEU A 277 -4.33 12.23 -5.71
N PHE A 278 -4.96 11.91 -6.86
CA PHE A 278 -6.33 12.31 -7.14
C PHE A 278 -7.31 11.78 -6.09
N VAL A 279 -7.19 10.50 -5.76
CA VAL A 279 -8.01 9.83 -4.74
C VAL A 279 -7.81 10.45 -3.37
N GLU A 280 -6.56 10.59 -2.97
CA GLU A 280 -6.18 11.12 -1.66
C GLU A 280 -6.51 12.59 -1.47
N SER A 281 -6.61 13.36 -2.56
CA SER A 281 -7.01 14.77 -2.52
C SER A 281 -8.49 14.96 -2.24
N GLY A 282 -9.32 13.93 -2.39
CA GLY A 282 -10.78 14.01 -2.26
C GLY A 282 -11.44 14.92 -3.30
N LEU A 283 -10.71 15.32 -4.34
CA LEU A 283 -11.20 16.25 -5.36
C LEU A 283 -12.24 15.58 -6.27
N ASP A 284 -13.28 16.33 -6.60
CA ASP A 284 -14.19 15.95 -7.67
C ASP A 284 -13.51 16.16 -9.03
N LYS A 285 -13.67 15.18 -9.92
CA LYS A 285 -13.05 15.18 -11.26
C LYS A 285 -13.43 16.43 -12.08
N ILE A 286 -14.71 16.80 -12.06
CA ILE A 286 -15.21 17.94 -12.81
C ILE A 286 -14.62 19.23 -12.24
N LYS A 287 -14.63 19.39 -10.92
CA LYS A 287 -14.05 20.56 -10.24
C LYS A 287 -12.55 20.69 -10.51
N LEU A 288 -11.80 19.57 -10.47
CA LEU A 288 -10.37 19.59 -10.75
C LEU A 288 -10.08 20.03 -12.19
N LEU A 289 -10.79 19.44 -13.17
CA LEU A 289 -10.55 19.73 -14.58
C LEU A 289 -11.09 21.11 -15.04
N ALA A 290 -12.11 21.63 -14.37
CA ALA A 290 -12.70 22.95 -14.68
C ALA A 290 -11.96 24.13 -14.02
N ASN A 291 -11.09 23.88 -13.03
CA ASN A 291 -10.41 24.94 -12.27
C ASN A 291 -8.89 24.91 -12.48
N PRO A 292 -8.33 25.79 -13.35
CA PRO A 292 -6.90 25.81 -13.64
C PRO A 292 -6.01 25.97 -12.40
N LYS A 293 -6.45 26.75 -11.40
CA LYS A 293 -5.69 26.95 -10.16
C LYS A 293 -5.60 25.65 -9.31
N ILE A 294 -6.71 24.93 -9.20
CA ILE A 294 -6.72 23.64 -8.48
C ILE A 294 -5.86 22.62 -9.23
N LEU A 295 -5.95 22.60 -10.55
CA LEU A 295 -5.14 21.73 -11.40
C LEU A 295 -3.63 22.05 -11.26
N GLU A 296 -3.27 23.34 -11.17
CA GLU A 296 -1.89 23.75 -10.93
C GLU A 296 -1.38 23.29 -9.55
N ILE A 297 -2.19 23.44 -8.48
CA ILE A 297 -1.86 22.95 -7.14
C ILE A 297 -1.66 21.43 -7.17
N PHE A 298 -2.55 20.70 -7.84
CA PHE A 298 -2.46 19.26 -7.99
C PHE A 298 -1.18 18.86 -8.73
N THR A 299 -0.86 19.54 -9.84
CA THR A 299 0.35 19.30 -10.63
C THR A 299 1.62 19.53 -9.82
N LYS A 300 1.67 20.63 -9.04
CA LYS A 300 2.78 20.91 -8.13
C LYS A 300 2.94 19.81 -7.07
N GLN A 301 1.83 19.36 -6.50
CA GLN A 301 1.87 18.29 -5.49
C GLN A 301 2.35 16.97 -6.08
N PHE A 302 1.92 16.62 -7.28
CA PHE A 302 2.42 15.47 -8.02
C PHE A 302 3.94 15.57 -8.27
N ALA A 303 4.41 16.73 -8.74
CA ALA A 303 5.84 16.97 -8.96
C ALA A 303 6.67 16.83 -7.66
N ILE A 304 6.14 17.30 -6.53
CA ILE A 304 6.78 17.14 -5.21
C ILE A 304 6.94 15.67 -4.86
N ARG A 305 5.90 14.86 -5.04
CA ARG A 305 5.96 13.42 -4.77
C ARG A 305 6.97 12.70 -5.64
N MET A 306 6.96 12.98 -6.95
CA MET A 306 7.82 12.31 -7.92
C MET A 306 9.30 12.70 -7.78
N ASN A 307 9.58 13.95 -7.39
CA ASN A 307 10.94 14.46 -7.24
C ASN A 307 11.47 14.39 -5.79
N ASN A 308 10.89 13.54 -4.94
CA ASN A 308 11.30 13.34 -3.54
C ASN A 308 11.48 14.65 -2.74
N GLY A 309 10.53 15.59 -2.94
CA GLY A 309 10.47 16.80 -2.13
C GLY A 309 11.58 17.81 -2.36
N LEU A 310 12.12 17.93 -3.58
CA LEU A 310 13.07 18.98 -3.98
C LEU A 310 14.38 19.06 -3.15
N ARG A 311 14.70 18.11 -2.29
CA ARG A 311 15.96 18.09 -1.54
C ARG A 311 17.17 17.58 -2.34
N GLN A 312 16.93 16.91 -3.47
CA GLN A 312 17.99 16.48 -4.38
C GLN A 312 17.89 17.23 -5.71
N ALA A 313 18.78 18.22 -5.88
CA ALA A 313 19.18 18.89 -7.11
C ALA A 313 18.07 19.59 -7.93
N GLN A 314 17.98 20.88 -7.81
CA GLN A 314 17.16 21.79 -8.63
C GLN A 314 17.44 21.73 -10.14
N SER A 315 18.49 21.06 -10.60
CA SER A 315 18.92 21.02 -12.00
C SER A 315 18.42 19.79 -12.81
N SER A 316 17.92 18.74 -12.14
CA SER A 316 17.48 17.50 -12.82
C SER A 316 16.03 17.10 -12.54
N ALA A 317 15.25 17.91 -11.84
CA ALA A 317 13.85 17.62 -11.52
C ALA A 317 13.01 17.59 -12.80
N LYS A 318 12.29 16.48 -13.03
CA LYS A 318 11.35 16.36 -14.15
C LYS A 318 10.22 17.39 -13.95
N LYS A 319 9.98 18.22 -14.99
CA LYS A 319 8.85 19.14 -15.03
C LYS A 319 7.62 18.42 -15.57
N TYR A 320 6.48 18.66 -14.94
CA TYR A 320 5.21 18.06 -15.32
C TYR A 320 4.24 19.13 -15.79
N ASP A 321 3.54 18.85 -16.89
CA ASP A 321 2.55 19.74 -17.48
C ASP A 321 1.15 19.42 -16.98
N SER A 322 0.38 20.47 -16.64
CA SER A 322 -0.98 20.33 -16.11
C SER A 322 -1.96 19.74 -17.12
N GLY A 323 -1.78 20.04 -18.42
CA GLY A 323 -2.62 19.48 -19.49
C GLY A 323 -2.43 17.99 -19.67
N GLN A 324 -1.18 17.51 -19.56
CA GLN A 324 -0.85 16.08 -19.61
C GLN A 324 -1.44 15.32 -18.43
N ILE A 325 -1.34 15.88 -17.22
CA ILE A 325 -1.97 15.31 -16.01
C ILE A 325 -3.49 15.28 -16.15
N ALA A 326 -4.09 16.36 -16.66
CA ALA A 326 -5.52 16.43 -16.93
C ALA A 326 -5.98 15.33 -17.90
N SER A 327 -5.19 15.00 -18.91
CA SER A 327 -5.48 13.90 -19.83
C SER A 327 -5.59 12.56 -19.10
N VAL A 328 -4.61 12.22 -18.23
CA VAL A 328 -4.66 10.99 -17.43
C VAL A 328 -5.91 10.94 -16.55
N ILE A 329 -6.27 12.08 -15.93
CA ILE A 329 -7.44 12.16 -15.04
C ILE A 329 -8.75 12.04 -15.85
N LYS A 330 -8.83 12.59 -17.07
CA LYS A 330 -10.00 12.47 -17.96
C LYS A 330 -10.31 11.00 -18.26
N ASP A 331 -9.29 10.22 -18.56
CA ASP A 331 -9.44 8.82 -18.96
C ASP A 331 -9.64 7.89 -17.76
N PHE A 332 -9.40 8.38 -16.54
CA PHE A 332 -9.56 7.59 -15.33
C PHE A 332 -11.04 7.39 -15.00
N VAL A 333 -11.48 6.14 -15.13
CA VAL A 333 -12.83 5.70 -14.71
C VAL A 333 -12.78 5.34 -13.24
N TRP A 334 -13.27 6.25 -12.40
CA TRP A 334 -13.43 6.03 -10.97
C TRP A 334 -14.62 5.10 -10.71
N PRO A 335 -14.50 4.09 -9.86
CA PRO A 335 -15.69 3.46 -9.32
C PRO A 335 -16.46 4.53 -8.56
N LYS A 336 -17.68 4.81 -8.99
CA LYS A 336 -18.56 5.77 -8.31
C LYS A 336 -18.56 5.45 -6.82
N LYS A 337 -18.36 6.45 -5.96
CA LYS A 337 -18.78 6.33 -4.55
C LYS A 337 -20.26 6.01 -4.61
N ILE A 338 -20.61 4.73 -4.37
CA ILE A 338 -22.00 4.27 -4.26
C ILE A 338 -22.48 4.66 -2.88
#